data_f60d57ec4aee7acc81c74378f9ca50ef
#
_entry.id   f60d57ec4aee7acc81c74378f9ca50ef
#
_cell.length_a   1.000
_cell.length_b   1.000
_cell.length_c   1.000
_cell.angle_alpha   90.00
_cell.angle_beta   90.00
_cell.angle_gamma   90.00
#
_symmetry.space_group_name_H-M   'P 1'
#
loop_
_entity.id
_entity.type
_entity.pdbx_description
1 polymer ?
#
loop_
_entity_poly.entity_id
_entity_poly.type
_entity_poly.pdbx_seq_one_letter_code
_entity_poly.pdbx_strand_id
1 'polypeptide(L)'
;MLLKSVILALQGAIVGTGAILPGVSGGVLLVAFGIYEPMMALLSHPTKSFKTYYKMFIPFLIGWLLGFTLLAKAVEAMFNASAPVALMLFFGLICGTIPQLMKDSERSDASRSWTPFVVTLSLAYFLFCLLEQGRAAQVQVNTMSFVICGLVWGLSLVIPGLSSSSVLLYMGLYEPMTAGIAALDFSVILPLLLGLAITVAALARLVNNLFEKHYALISRLVLGFVIASSLKIVPTQFESAGTLVLSLVCFAAGFALARYMDCAREKQENA
;
A
#
# COMPACT_ATOMS: atom_id res chain seq x y z
N MET A 1 13.27 11.62 28.28
CA MET A 1 12.17 12.08 27.41
C MET A 1 12.61 12.18 25.95
N LEU A 2 13.68 12.89 25.66
CA LEU A 2 14.18 13.14 24.30
C LEU A 2 14.44 11.84 23.49
N LEU A 3 15.11 10.85 24.07
CA LEU A 3 15.41 9.57 23.39
C LEU A 3 14.13 8.82 22.97
N LYS A 4 13.10 8.79 23.82
CA LYS A 4 11.80 8.16 23.48
C LYS A 4 11.13 8.88 22.30
N SER A 5 11.17 10.21 22.26
CA SER A 5 10.59 10.99 21.15
C SER A 5 11.36 10.77 19.85
N VAL A 6 12.69 10.64 19.90
CA VAL A 6 13.51 10.32 18.71
C VAL A 6 13.17 8.92 18.19
N ILE A 7 13.06 7.92 19.08
CA ILE A 7 12.68 6.55 18.66
C ILE A 7 11.30 6.56 18.02
N LEU A 8 10.32 7.24 18.62
CA LEU A 8 8.97 7.36 18.05
C LEU A 8 8.97 8.07 16.69
N ALA A 9 9.79 9.10 16.51
CA ALA A 9 9.93 9.76 15.21
C ALA A 9 10.58 8.83 14.16
N LEU A 10 11.59 8.06 14.53
CA LEU A 10 12.18 7.06 13.63
C LEU A 10 11.18 5.94 13.26
N GLN A 11 10.42 5.44 14.23
CA GLN A 11 9.34 4.47 13.97
C GLN A 11 8.28 5.07 13.06
N GLY A 12 7.90 6.32 13.30
CA GLY A 12 7.00 7.07 12.41
C GLY A 12 7.54 7.18 11.00
N ALA A 13 8.82 7.53 10.84
CA ALA A 13 9.46 7.62 9.52
C ALA A 13 9.43 6.28 8.77
N ILE A 14 9.73 5.17 9.44
CA ILE A 14 9.67 3.83 8.84
C ILE A 14 8.23 3.48 8.45
N VAL A 15 7.24 3.78 9.29
CA VAL A 15 5.83 3.55 8.94
C VAL A 15 5.40 4.43 7.77
N GLY A 16 5.85 5.69 7.74
CA GLY A 16 5.59 6.62 6.63
C GLY A 16 6.14 6.12 5.30
N THR A 17 7.35 5.55 5.29
CA THR A 17 7.89 4.92 4.07
C THR A 17 7.07 3.71 3.66
N GLY A 18 6.60 2.90 4.60
CA GLY A 18 5.73 1.75 4.33
C GLY A 18 4.37 2.12 3.73
N ALA A 19 3.90 3.36 3.91
CA ALA A 19 2.66 3.84 3.30
C ALA A 19 2.78 4.10 1.79
N ILE A 20 3.99 4.33 1.29
CA ILE A 20 4.27 4.57 -0.14
C ILE A 20 4.72 3.28 -0.83
N LEU A 21 5.58 2.48 -0.20
CA LEU A 21 6.16 1.30 -0.85
C LEU A 21 5.08 0.25 -1.17
N PRO A 22 4.93 -0.15 -2.42
CA PRO A 22 4.07 -1.28 -2.79
C PRO A 22 4.53 -2.56 -2.09
N GLY A 23 3.57 -3.35 -1.60
CA GLY A 23 3.87 -4.61 -0.91
C GLY A 23 4.30 -4.45 0.55
N VAL A 24 4.52 -3.23 1.04
CA VAL A 24 4.81 -2.96 2.46
C VAL A 24 3.55 -2.45 3.15
N SER A 25 3.06 -3.20 4.14
CA SER A 25 1.89 -2.77 4.90
C SER A 25 2.30 -1.89 6.08
N GLY A 26 1.93 -0.61 6.04
CA GLY A 26 2.13 0.30 7.17
C GLY A 26 1.46 -0.19 8.46
N GLY A 27 0.31 -0.88 8.34
CA GLY A 27 -0.38 -1.49 9.48
C GLY A 27 0.45 -2.54 10.19
N VAL A 28 1.18 -3.37 9.45
CA VAL A 28 2.11 -4.37 10.01
C VAL A 28 3.24 -3.70 10.79
N LEU A 29 3.79 -2.62 10.26
CA LEU A 29 4.84 -1.86 10.96
C LEU A 29 4.30 -1.23 12.25
N LEU A 30 3.05 -0.75 12.26
CA LEU A 30 2.39 -0.26 13.48
C LEU A 30 2.26 -1.34 14.54
N VAL A 31 1.91 -2.57 14.15
CA VAL A 31 1.84 -3.73 15.08
C VAL A 31 3.23 -4.04 15.62
N ALA A 32 4.24 -4.17 14.75
CA ALA A 32 5.62 -4.48 15.13
C ALA A 32 6.22 -3.45 16.12
N PHE A 33 5.80 -2.19 16.02
CA PHE A 33 6.25 -1.13 16.93
C PHE A 33 5.36 -0.93 18.16
N GLY A 34 4.28 -1.71 18.30
CA GLY A 34 3.32 -1.59 19.41
C GLY A 34 2.49 -0.29 19.37
N ILE A 35 2.37 0.35 18.21
CA ILE A 35 1.65 1.61 18.01
C ILE A 35 0.24 1.37 17.43
N TYR A 36 -0.05 0.14 17.02
CA TYR A 36 -1.31 -0.21 16.37
C TYR A 36 -2.54 0.05 17.26
N GLU A 37 -2.52 -0.45 18.51
CA GLU A 37 -3.65 -0.25 19.43
C GLU A 37 -3.93 1.22 19.75
N PRO A 38 -2.92 2.04 20.11
CA PRO A 38 -3.12 3.49 20.28
C PRO A 38 -3.66 4.17 19.01
N MET A 39 -3.21 3.74 17.82
CA MET A 39 -3.68 4.28 16.54
C MET A 39 -5.15 3.91 16.30
N MET A 40 -5.55 2.66 16.55
CA MET A 40 -6.95 2.24 16.44
C MET A 40 -7.84 2.97 17.46
N ALA A 41 -7.35 3.17 18.68
CA ALA A 41 -8.03 4.00 19.68
C ALA A 41 -8.21 5.45 19.21
N LEU A 42 -7.19 6.03 18.55
CA LEU A 42 -7.28 7.37 17.97
C LEU A 42 -8.34 7.47 16.87
N LEU A 43 -8.41 6.48 15.99
CA LEU A 43 -9.40 6.42 14.90
C LEU A 43 -10.85 6.25 15.45
N SER A 44 -11.00 5.47 16.53
CA SER A 44 -12.31 5.20 17.14
C SER A 44 -12.81 6.36 18.01
N HIS A 45 -11.92 6.98 18.78
CA HIS A 45 -12.24 8.04 19.74
C HIS A 45 -11.19 9.18 19.69
N PRO A 46 -11.16 10.00 18.62
CA PRO A 46 -10.05 10.91 18.34
C PRO A 46 -9.74 11.90 19.47
N THR A 47 -10.75 12.54 20.01
CA THR A 47 -10.56 13.58 21.05
C THR A 47 -10.04 13.02 22.38
N LYS A 48 -10.54 11.86 22.81
CA LYS A 48 -10.15 11.21 24.05
C LYS A 48 -8.77 10.58 23.95
N SER A 49 -8.52 9.84 22.86
CA SER A 49 -7.26 9.14 22.65
C SER A 49 -6.11 10.10 22.38
N PHE A 50 -6.36 11.19 21.64
CA PHE A 50 -5.32 12.20 21.42
C PHE A 50 -4.86 12.83 22.73
N LYS A 51 -5.80 13.19 23.63
CA LYS A 51 -5.45 13.74 24.98
C LYS A 51 -4.59 12.76 25.79
N THR A 52 -4.83 11.45 25.65
CA THR A 52 -4.09 10.43 26.39
C THR A 52 -2.71 10.16 25.81
N TYR A 53 -2.59 10.12 24.48
CA TYR A 53 -1.39 9.66 23.77
C TYR A 53 -0.66 10.75 22.98
N TYR A 54 -0.97 12.05 23.15
CA TYR A 54 -0.36 13.13 22.35
C TYR A 54 1.16 13.16 22.37
N LYS A 55 1.78 12.82 23.53
CA LYS A 55 3.25 12.75 23.67
C LYS A 55 3.88 11.65 22.80
N MET A 56 3.11 10.64 22.42
CA MET A 56 3.51 9.60 21.50
C MET A 56 3.19 10.01 20.06
N PHE A 57 1.99 10.52 19.81
CA PHE A 57 1.53 10.82 18.44
C PHE A 57 2.30 11.98 17.80
N ILE A 58 2.64 13.05 18.54
CA ILE A 58 3.32 14.21 17.94
C ILE A 58 4.65 13.80 17.31
N PRO A 59 5.63 13.20 18.04
CA PRO A 59 6.90 12.82 17.42
C PRO A 59 6.71 11.73 16.36
N PHE A 60 5.79 10.78 16.55
CA PHE A 60 5.48 9.76 15.57
C PHE A 60 4.95 10.36 14.27
N LEU A 61 3.98 11.28 14.31
CA LEU A 61 3.40 11.91 13.13
C LEU A 61 4.40 12.81 12.41
N ILE A 62 5.28 13.52 13.13
CA ILE A 62 6.37 14.28 12.50
C ILE A 62 7.30 13.33 11.74
N GLY A 63 7.71 12.23 12.37
CA GLY A 63 8.53 11.21 11.72
C GLY A 63 7.83 10.59 10.52
N TRP A 64 6.55 10.23 10.66
CA TRP A 64 5.74 9.68 9.59
C TRP A 64 5.67 10.61 8.37
N LEU A 65 5.41 11.89 8.59
CA LEU A 65 5.37 12.88 7.51
C LEU A 65 6.73 13.04 6.83
N LEU A 66 7.83 13.07 7.60
CA LEU A 66 9.18 13.15 7.04
C LEU A 66 9.54 11.90 6.24
N GLY A 67 9.30 10.70 6.76
CA GLY A 67 9.57 9.45 6.05
C GLY A 67 8.75 9.32 4.78
N PHE A 68 7.47 9.69 4.88
CA PHE A 68 6.55 9.68 3.76
C PHE A 68 6.99 10.64 2.63
N THR A 69 7.31 11.89 2.95
CA THR A 69 7.74 12.88 1.95
C THR A 69 9.11 12.60 1.37
N LEU A 70 10.07 12.12 2.18
CA LEU A 70 11.40 11.75 1.70
C LEU A 70 11.33 10.56 0.73
N LEU A 71 10.52 9.55 1.06
CA LEU A 71 10.37 8.43 0.14
C LEU A 71 9.57 8.81 -1.11
N ALA A 72 8.58 9.69 -1.01
CA ALA A 72 7.87 10.21 -2.17
C ALA A 72 8.83 10.86 -3.17
N LYS A 73 9.79 11.68 -2.66
CA LYS A 73 10.86 12.26 -3.49
C LYS A 73 11.78 11.21 -4.11
N ALA A 74 12.14 10.18 -3.36
CA ALA A 74 12.97 9.08 -3.88
C ALA A 74 12.23 8.32 -5.00
N VAL A 75 10.94 8.05 -4.82
CA VAL A 75 10.10 7.40 -5.82
C VAL A 75 9.97 8.26 -7.07
N GLU A 76 9.68 9.55 -6.93
CA GLU A 76 9.64 10.51 -8.04
C GLU A 76 10.96 10.50 -8.82
N ALA A 77 12.10 10.59 -8.12
CA ALA A 77 13.41 10.54 -8.74
C ALA A 77 13.68 9.23 -9.49
N MET A 78 13.20 8.10 -8.95
CA MET A 78 13.31 6.79 -9.62
C MET A 78 12.49 6.74 -10.91
N PHE A 79 11.25 7.23 -10.91
CA PHE A 79 10.42 7.29 -12.12
C PHE A 79 11.02 8.20 -13.18
N ASN A 80 11.53 9.36 -12.78
CA ASN A 80 12.22 10.31 -13.66
C ASN A 80 13.52 9.73 -14.26
N ALA A 81 14.23 8.87 -13.52
CA ALA A 81 15.44 8.21 -14.01
C ALA A 81 15.13 7.06 -14.98
N SER A 82 14.18 6.18 -14.64
CA SER A 82 13.74 5.07 -15.49
C SER A 82 12.45 4.45 -14.93
N ALA A 83 11.32 4.71 -15.58
CA ALA A 83 10.04 4.14 -15.20
C ALA A 83 10.04 2.60 -15.23
N PRO A 84 10.62 1.88 -16.23
CA PRO A 84 10.69 0.43 -16.23
C PRO A 84 11.43 -0.15 -15.02
N VAL A 85 12.53 0.48 -14.58
CA VAL A 85 13.31 0.05 -13.42
C VAL A 85 12.50 0.21 -12.13
N ALA A 86 11.84 1.36 -11.97
CA ALA A 86 10.97 1.63 -10.82
C ALA A 86 9.79 0.65 -10.74
N LEU A 87 9.10 0.41 -11.87
CA LEU A 87 8.00 -0.53 -11.95
C LEU A 87 8.43 -1.96 -11.60
N MET A 88 9.60 -2.41 -12.08
CA MET A 88 10.11 -3.74 -11.79
C MET A 88 10.54 -3.90 -10.33
N LEU A 89 11.10 -2.86 -9.69
CA LEU A 89 11.34 -2.87 -8.25
C LEU A 89 10.03 -3.06 -7.48
N PHE A 90 8.98 -2.30 -7.83
CA PHE A 90 7.69 -2.38 -7.16
C PHE A 90 6.99 -3.71 -7.44
N PHE A 91 7.07 -4.23 -8.65
CA PHE A 91 6.56 -5.56 -8.97
C PHE A 91 7.26 -6.64 -8.13
N GLY A 92 8.59 -6.53 -7.95
CA GLY A 92 9.35 -7.41 -7.05
C GLY A 92 8.86 -7.34 -5.59
N LEU A 93 8.66 -6.13 -5.06
CA LEU A 93 8.11 -5.93 -3.71
C LEU A 93 6.74 -6.61 -3.55
N ILE A 94 5.84 -6.41 -4.51
CA ILE A 94 4.50 -7.03 -4.47
C ILE A 94 4.60 -8.54 -4.55
N CYS A 95 5.37 -9.09 -5.49
CA CYS A 95 5.58 -10.54 -5.63
C CYS A 95 6.17 -11.16 -4.35
N GLY A 96 7.04 -10.43 -3.66
CA GLY A 96 7.63 -10.89 -2.40
C GLY A 96 6.61 -11.06 -1.27
N THR A 97 5.50 -10.29 -1.26
CA THR A 97 4.44 -10.38 -0.23
C THR A 97 3.37 -11.44 -0.56
N ILE A 98 3.29 -11.93 -1.81
CA ILE A 98 2.28 -12.92 -2.21
C ILE A 98 2.27 -14.18 -1.31
N PRO A 99 3.41 -14.81 -0.96
CA PRO A 99 3.40 -16.00 -0.11
C PRO A 99 2.77 -15.74 1.27
N GLN A 100 2.98 -14.55 1.83
CA GLN A 100 2.35 -14.19 3.11
C GLN A 100 0.84 -13.99 2.95
N LEU A 101 0.40 -13.29 1.93
CA LEU A 101 -1.03 -13.13 1.62
C LEU A 101 -1.73 -14.48 1.38
N MET A 102 -1.04 -15.45 0.77
CA MET A 102 -1.56 -16.82 0.62
C MET A 102 -1.73 -17.49 1.99
N LYS A 103 -0.72 -17.47 2.85
CA LYS A 103 -0.81 -18.01 4.21
C LYS A 103 -1.95 -17.38 5.01
N ASP A 104 -2.07 -16.04 4.95
CA ASP A 104 -3.13 -15.32 5.64
C ASP A 104 -4.53 -15.72 5.13
N SER A 105 -4.66 -16.04 3.83
CA SER A 105 -5.90 -16.52 3.24
C SER A 105 -6.30 -17.95 3.67
N GLU A 106 -5.38 -18.72 4.22
CA GLU A 106 -5.60 -20.09 4.67
C GLU A 106 -5.88 -20.20 6.17
N ARG A 107 -5.57 -19.15 6.97
CA ARG A 107 -5.55 -19.16 8.44
C ARG A 107 -6.89 -19.48 9.13
N SER A 108 -8.05 -19.32 8.49
CA SER A 108 -9.32 -19.33 9.22
C SER A 108 -10.42 -20.19 8.64
N ASP A 109 -10.16 -21.11 7.68
CA ASP A 109 -11.31 -21.71 7.01
C ASP A 109 -11.25 -23.22 6.77
N ALA A 110 -12.36 -23.87 7.17
CA ALA A 110 -12.70 -25.24 6.79
C ALA A 110 -13.06 -25.37 5.28
N SER A 111 -13.41 -24.28 4.60
CA SER A 111 -13.71 -24.30 3.16
C SER A 111 -12.45 -24.10 2.34
N ARG A 112 -11.94 -25.20 1.81
CA ARG A 112 -10.72 -25.29 1.01
C ARG A 112 -10.88 -24.71 -0.42
N SER A 113 -11.96 -23.98 -0.70
CA SER A 113 -12.27 -23.51 -2.06
C SER A 113 -11.45 -22.28 -2.46
N TRP A 114 -10.62 -22.40 -3.49
CA TRP A 114 -9.92 -21.31 -4.15
C TRP A 114 -10.75 -20.61 -5.24
N THR A 115 -12.03 -21.00 -5.39
CA THR A 115 -12.94 -20.40 -6.37
C THR A 115 -13.02 -18.88 -6.27
N PRO A 116 -13.15 -18.25 -5.07
CA PRO A 116 -13.19 -16.80 -4.95
C PRO A 116 -11.92 -16.12 -5.50
N PHE A 117 -10.75 -16.69 -5.24
CA PHE A 117 -9.48 -16.22 -5.79
C PHE A 117 -9.48 -16.26 -7.31
N VAL A 118 -9.80 -17.43 -7.90
CA VAL A 118 -9.80 -17.61 -9.36
C VAL A 118 -10.80 -16.67 -10.03
N VAL A 119 -12.02 -16.55 -9.46
CA VAL A 119 -13.06 -15.66 -9.99
C VAL A 119 -12.58 -14.21 -9.96
N THR A 120 -12.02 -13.74 -8.85
CA THR A 120 -11.56 -12.34 -8.75
C THR A 120 -10.36 -12.09 -9.65
N LEU A 121 -9.39 -13.01 -9.69
CA LEU A 121 -8.24 -12.91 -10.58
C LEU A 121 -8.69 -12.78 -12.05
N SER A 122 -9.56 -13.69 -12.49
CA SER A 122 -10.04 -13.72 -13.88
C SER A 122 -10.88 -12.49 -14.21
N LEU A 123 -11.82 -12.13 -13.34
CA LEU A 123 -12.71 -10.99 -13.54
C LEU A 123 -11.94 -9.67 -13.54
N ALA A 124 -11.06 -9.46 -12.56
CA ALA A 124 -10.25 -8.24 -12.48
C ALA A 124 -9.30 -8.14 -13.66
N TYR A 125 -8.60 -9.22 -14.02
CA TYR A 125 -7.70 -9.23 -15.17
C TYR A 125 -8.43 -8.95 -16.46
N PHE A 126 -9.60 -9.58 -16.68
CA PHE A 126 -10.46 -9.35 -17.85
C PHE A 126 -10.94 -7.88 -17.90
N LEU A 127 -11.39 -7.33 -16.75
CA LEU A 127 -11.81 -5.94 -16.68
C LEU A 127 -10.65 -4.98 -17.02
N PHE A 128 -9.44 -5.24 -16.51
CA PHE A 128 -8.27 -4.47 -16.87
C PHE A 128 -7.93 -4.55 -18.35
N CYS A 129 -8.04 -5.73 -18.97
CA CYS A 129 -7.87 -5.89 -20.43
C CYS A 129 -8.91 -5.10 -21.23
N LEU A 130 -10.18 -5.11 -20.81
CA LEU A 130 -11.23 -4.32 -21.46
C LEU A 130 -10.97 -2.82 -21.36
N LEU A 131 -10.55 -2.35 -20.18
CA LEU A 131 -10.21 -0.95 -19.98
C LEU A 131 -9.02 -0.50 -20.85
N GLU A 132 -8.04 -1.36 -21.06
CA GLU A 132 -6.91 -1.10 -21.98
C GLU A 132 -7.35 -1.04 -23.44
N GLN A 133 -8.22 -1.95 -23.89
CA GLN A 133 -8.73 -1.98 -25.27
C GLN A 133 -9.62 -0.77 -25.58
N GLY A 134 -10.37 -0.28 -24.61
CA GLY A 134 -11.19 0.92 -24.71
C GLY A 134 -10.38 2.22 -24.84
N ARG A 135 -9.03 2.12 -25.10
CA ARG A 135 -8.09 3.21 -24.85
C ARG A 135 -8.47 3.79 -23.52
N ALA A 136 -8.12 3.04 -22.47
CA ALA A 136 -8.30 3.53 -21.12
C ALA A 136 -7.85 4.97 -21.14
N ALA A 137 -8.79 5.85 -20.99
CA ALA A 137 -8.49 7.25 -20.83
C ALA A 137 -7.40 7.24 -19.78
N GLN A 138 -6.18 7.60 -20.17
CA GLN A 138 -5.18 7.99 -19.18
C GLN A 138 -5.98 8.89 -18.27
N VAL A 139 -6.17 8.43 -17.02
CA VAL A 139 -7.05 9.17 -16.11
C VAL A 139 -6.44 10.55 -16.07
N GLN A 140 -7.15 11.53 -16.64
CA GLN A 140 -6.60 12.88 -16.73
C GLN A 140 -6.26 13.32 -15.32
N VAL A 141 -5.00 13.68 -15.11
CA VAL A 141 -4.53 14.15 -13.82
C VAL A 141 -5.21 15.47 -13.51
N ASN A 142 -6.19 15.41 -12.62
CA ASN A 142 -6.98 16.56 -12.17
C ASN A 142 -7.35 16.38 -10.69
N THR A 143 -8.00 17.36 -10.11
CA THR A 143 -8.41 17.30 -8.69
C THR A 143 -9.25 16.07 -8.36
N MET A 144 -10.13 15.63 -9.28
CA MET A 144 -10.96 14.44 -9.06
C MET A 144 -10.13 13.16 -9.06
N SER A 145 -9.10 13.07 -9.89
CA SER A 145 -8.22 11.89 -9.88
C SER A 145 -7.46 11.75 -8.55
N PHE A 146 -7.11 12.86 -7.89
CA PHE A 146 -6.51 12.81 -6.56
C PHE A 146 -7.52 12.43 -5.47
N VAL A 147 -8.79 12.78 -5.61
CA VAL A 147 -9.86 12.21 -4.75
C VAL A 147 -9.93 10.70 -4.94
N ILE A 148 -9.87 10.20 -6.18
CA ILE A 148 -9.83 8.76 -6.47
C ILE A 148 -8.60 8.10 -5.85
N CYS A 149 -7.42 8.73 -5.92
CA CYS A 149 -6.23 8.26 -5.21
C CYS A 149 -6.50 8.09 -3.71
N GLY A 150 -7.16 9.06 -3.09
CA GLY A 150 -7.55 9.00 -1.69
C GLY A 150 -8.56 7.89 -1.39
N LEU A 151 -9.56 7.69 -2.25
CA LEU A 151 -10.53 6.59 -2.13
C LEU A 151 -9.81 5.23 -2.17
N VAL A 152 -8.92 5.02 -3.13
CA VAL A 152 -8.13 3.79 -3.27
C VAL A 152 -7.19 3.60 -2.07
N TRP A 153 -6.58 4.67 -1.59
CA TRP A 153 -5.73 4.62 -0.40
C TRP A 153 -6.52 4.26 0.86
N GLY A 154 -7.72 4.86 1.01
CA GLY A 154 -8.63 4.53 2.08
C GLY A 154 -9.05 3.06 2.08
N LEU A 155 -9.26 2.46 0.90
CA LEU A 155 -9.51 1.03 0.77
C LEU A 155 -8.36 0.19 1.33
N SER A 156 -7.11 0.55 1.06
CA SER A 156 -5.95 -0.20 1.58
C SER A 156 -5.74 -0.05 3.09
N LEU A 157 -6.24 1.02 3.70
CA LEU A 157 -6.26 1.15 5.16
C LEU A 157 -7.32 0.27 5.80
N VAL A 158 -8.44 0.09 5.11
CA VAL A 158 -9.61 -0.64 5.64
C VAL A 158 -9.52 -2.13 5.31
N ILE A 159 -8.97 -2.49 4.15
CA ILE A 159 -8.85 -3.88 3.69
C ILE A 159 -7.40 -4.35 3.92
N PRO A 160 -7.15 -5.21 4.93
CA PRO A 160 -5.82 -5.77 5.16
C PRO A 160 -5.30 -6.52 3.93
N GLY A 161 -4.04 -6.29 3.57
CA GLY A 161 -3.41 -6.94 2.42
C GLY A 161 -3.68 -6.30 1.06
N LEU A 162 -4.62 -5.35 0.95
CA LEU A 162 -4.79 -4.58 -0.28
C LEU A 162 -3.69 -3.52 -0.40
N SER A 163 -2.92 -3.58 -1.48
CA SER A 163 -1.93 -2.56 -1.81
C SER A 163 -2.54 -1.51 -2.75
N SER A 164 -2.82 -0.32 -2.22
CA SER A 164 -3.29 0.81 -3.03
C SER A 164 -2.30 1.20 -4.12
N SER A 165 -1.00 1.08 -3.84
CA SER A 165 0.05 1.45 -4.78
C SER A 165 -0.03 0.63 -6.07
N SER A 166 -0.35 -0.67 -6.00
CA SER A 166 -0.52 -1.52 -7.20
C SER A 166 -1.67 -1.04 -8.08
N VAL A 167 -2.77 -0.64 -7.45
CA VAL A 167 -3.95 -0.11 -8.16
C VAL A 167 -3.64 1.23 -8.79
N LEU A 168 -3.01 2.13 -8.03
CA LEU A 168 -2.66 3.48 -8.50
C LEU A 168 -1.58 3.44 -9.59
N LEU A 169 -0.62 2.51 -9.51
CA LEU A 169 0.36 2.25 -10.57
C LEU A 169 -0.35 1.83 -11.87
N TYR A 170 -1.29 0.89 -11.78
CA TYR A 170 -2.07 0.48 -12.92
C TYR A 170 -2.89 1.63 -13.53
N MET A 171 -3.48 2.50 -12.69
CA MET A 171 -4.25 3.67 -13.14
C MET A 171 -3.37 4.78 -13.70
N GLY A 172 -2.03 4.70 -13.59
CA GLY A 172 -1.11 5.77 -13.96
C GLY A 172 -1.15 6.99 -13.04
N LEU A 173 -1.79 6.86 -11.86
CA LEU A 173 -1.96 7.95 -10.90
C LEU A 173 -0.90 7.96 -9.79
N TYR A 174 -0.13 6.88 -9.66
CA TYR A 174 0.86 6.73 -8.58
C TYR A 174 1.98 7.77 -8.68
N GLU A 175 2.57 7.94 -9.86
CA GLU A 175 3.64 8.91 -10.12
C GLU A 175 3.19 10.36 -9.90
N PRO A 176 2.09 10.87 -10.53
CA PRO A 176 1.59 12.22 -10.26
C PRO A 176 1.25 12.46 -8.79
N MET A 177 0.68 11.46 -8.10
CA MET A 177 0.38 11.55 -6.69
C MET A 177 1.65 11.69 -5.85
N THR A 178 2.66 10.83 -6.06
CA THR A 178 3.91 10.87 -5.30
C THR A 178 4.71 12.14 -5.57
N ALA A 179 4.73 12.63 -6.80
CA ALA A 179 5.34 13.91 -7.17
C ALA A 179 4.66 15.08 -6.44
N GLY A 180 3.32 15.13 -6.43
CA GLY A 180 2.59 16.17 -5.70
C GLY A 180 2.82 16.13 -4.18
N ILE A 181 2.91 14.94 -3.60
CA ILE A 181 3.25 14.78 -2.18
C ILE A 181 4.70 15.24 -1.91
N ALA A 182 5.63 14.86 -2.77
CA ALA A 182 7.05 15.24 -2.65
C ALA A 182 7.24 16.76 -2.72
N ALA A 183 6.43 17.43 -3.56
CA ALA A 183 6.39 18.88 -3.69
C ALA A 183 5.60 19.59 -2.57
N LEU A 184 4.93 18.84 -1.67
CA LEU A 184 3.98 19.36 -0.67
C LEU A 184 2.84 20.18 -1.31
N ASP A 185 2.39 19.75 -2.49
CA ASP A 185 1.32 20.43 -3.23
C ASP A 185 -0.04 20.15 -2.60
N PHE A 186 -0.62 21.19 -2.00
CA PHE A 186 -1.94 21.10 -1.36
C PHE A 186 -3.07 20.84 -2.36
N SER A 187 -2.89 21.14 -3.64
CA SER A 187 -3.89 20.83 -4.68
C SER A 187 -4.00 19.31 -4.93
N VAL A 188 -2.96 18.55 -4.56
CA VAL A 188 -2.92 17.09 -4.57
C VAL A 188 -3.31 16.51 -3.20
N ILE A 189 -2.70 17.04 -2.14
CA ILE A 189 -2.82 16.47 -0.79
C ILE A 189 -4.25 16.61 -0.24
N LEU A 190 -4.90 17.77 -0.40
CA LEU A 190 -6.24 17.98 0.16
C LEU A 190 -7.31 17.10 -0.49
N PRO A 191 -7.41 16.99 -1.83
CA PRO A 191 -8.34 16.05 -2.47
C PRO A 191 -8.07 14.59 -2.10
N LEU A 192 -6.80 14.20 -2.00
CA LEU A 192 -6.40 12.87 -1.57
C LEU A 192 -6.87 12.56 -0.14
N LEU A 193 -6.65 13.47 0.81
CA LEU A 193 -7.11 13.31 2.19
C LEU A 193 -8.64 13.27 2.27
N LEU A 194 -9.34 14.04 1.43
CA LEU A 194 -10.79 14.01 1.34
C LEU A 194 -11.28 12.61 0.90
N GLY A 195 -10.73 12.07 -0.19
CA GLY A 195 -11.07 10.74 -0.67
C GLY A 195 -10.81 9.65 0.37
N LEU A 196 -9.66 9.71 1.03
CA LEU A 196 -9.28 8.80 2.11
C LEU A 196 -10.27 8.87 3.28
N ALA A 197 -10.62 10.07 3.74
CA ALA A 197 -11.59 10.26 4.82
C ALA A 197 -12.98 9.71 4.47
N ILE A 198 -13.45 9.93 3.24
CA ILE A 198 -14.71 9.39 2.74
C ILE A 198 -14.71 7.87 2.80
N THR A 199 -13.66 7.21 2.28
CA THR A 199 -13.58 5.74 2.28
C THR A 199 -13.54 5.17 3.69
N VAL A 200 -12.71 5.71 4.56
CA VAL A 200 -12.59 5.24 5.95
C VAL A 200 -13.92 5.41 6.68
N ALA A 201 -14.56 6.58 6.57
CA ALA A 201 -15.83 6.85 7.24
C ALA A 201 -16.97 5.94 6.73
N ALA A 202 -17.02 5.69 5.43
CA ALA A 202 -18.09 4.90 4.81
C ALA A 202 -17.89 3.39 4.98
N LEU A 203 -16.67 2.89 4.84
CA LEU A 203 -16.42 1.47 4.66
C LEU A 203 -15.72 0.77 5.84
N ALA A 204 -15.09 1.50 6.76
CA ALA A 204 -14.31 0.85 7.84
C ALA A 204 -15.16 -0.14 8.66
N ARG A 205 -16.37 0.24 9.04
CA ARG A 205 -17.28 -0.66 9.81
C ARG A 205 -17.75 -1.86 8.99
N LEU A 206 -18.10 -1.62 7.72
CA LEU A 206 -18.58 -2.69 6.82
C LEU A 206 -17.47 -3.72 6.59
N VAL A 207 -16.29 -3.27 6.27
CA VAL A 207 -15.15 -4.14 5.95
C VAL A 207 -14.67 -4.88 7.20
N ASN A 208 -14.62 -4.21 8.37
CA ASN A 208 -14.29 -4.88 9.62
C ASN A 208 -15.27 -6.05 9.89
N ASN A 209 -16.57 -5.82 9.77
CA ASN A 209 -17.58 -6.86 9.97
C ASN A 209 -17.47 -8.01 8.95
N LEU A 210 -17.10 -7.71 7.70
CA LEU A 210 -16.88 -8.71 6.66
C LEU A 210 -15.63 -9.56 6.94
N PHE A 211 -14.54 -8.94 7.37
CA PHE A 211 -13.33 -9.66 7.76
C PHE A 211 -13.55 -10.53 9.00
N GLU A 212 -14.25 -10.03 10.03
CA GLU A 212 -14.58 -10.83 11.21
C GLU A 212 -15.41 -12.08 10.87
N LYS A 213 -16.36 -11.98 9.93
CA LYS A 213 -17.25 -13.08 9.57
C LYS A 213 -16.70 -14.00 8.47
N HIS A 214 -15.91 -13.46 7.53
CA HIS A 214 -15.55 -14.14 6.29
C HIS A 214 -14.08 -13.88 5.90
N TYR A 215 -13.17 -13.94 6.88
CA TYR A 215 -11.74 -13.57 6.69
C TYR A 215 -11.10 -14.26 5.49
N ALA A 216 -11.20 -15.59 5.39
CA ALA A 216 -10.59 -16.35 4.30
C ALA A 216 -11.16 -16.01 2.92
N LEU A 217 -12.50 -15.81 2.83
CA LEU A 217 -13.14 -15.41 1.59
C LEU A 217 -12.60 -14.05 1.11
N ILE A 218 -12.63 -13.04 1.98
CA ILE A 218 -12.19 -11.69 1.64
C ILE A 218 -10.70 -11.66 1.30
N SER A 219 -9.85 -12.37 2.06
CA SER A 219 -8.41 -12.46 1.80
C SER A 219 -8.12 -13.09 0.43
N ARG A 220 -8.88 -14.12 0.00
CA ARG A 220 -8.74 -14.72 -1.35
C ARG A 220 -9.19 -13.79 -2.46
N LEU A 221 -10.29 -13.03 -2.26
CA LEU A 221 -10.73 -12.00 -3.20
C LEU A 221 -9.65 -10.93 -3.38
N VAL A 222 -9.10 -10.42 -2.26
CA VAL A 222 -8.01 -9.42 -2.26
C VAL A 222 -6.77 -9.96 -2.96
N LEU A 223 -6.36 -11.18 -2.66
CA LEU A 223 -5.20 -11.82 -3.29
C LEU A 223 -5.36 -11.90 -4.83
N GLY A 224 -6.53 -12.33 -5.31
CA GLY A 224 -6.85 -12.38 -6.73
C GLY A 224 -6.74 -11.01 -7.41
N PHE A 225 -7.29 -9.98 -6.77
CA PHE A 225 -7.23 -8.62 -7.27
C PHE A 225 -5.80 -8.05 -7.29
N VAL A 226 -5.02 -8.26 -6.21
CA VAL A 226 -3.62 -7.83 -6.12
C VAL A 226 -2.76 -8.46 -7.23
N ILE A 227 -2.93 -9.76 -7.47
CA ILE A 227 -2.17 -10.44 -8.56
C ILE A 227 -2.61 -9.89 -9.92
N ALA A 228 -3.92 -9.75 -10.17
CA ALA A 228 -4.42 -9.22 -11.44
C ALA A 228 -3.87 -7.82 -11.75
N SER A 229 -3.92 -6.90 -10.77
CA SER A 229 -3.41 -5.54 -10.93
C SER A 229 -1.88 -5.50 -11.09
N SER A 230 -1.17 -6.36 -10.35
CA SER A 230 0.30 -6.41 -10.41
C SER A 230 0.83 -6.89 -11.76
N LEU A 231 0.16 -7.85 -12.38
CA LEU A 231 0.55 -8.31 -13.72
C LEU A 231 0.46 -7.22 -14.79
N LYS A 232 -0.40 -6.21 -14.57
CA LYS A 232 -0.60 -5.09 -15.51
C LYS A 232 0.44 -3.98 -15.40
N ILE A 233 1.19 -3.92 -14.30
CA ILE A 233 2.26 -2.93 -14.14
C ILE A 233 3.60 -3.39 -14.69
N VAL A 234 3.73 -4.66 -15.11
CA VAL A 234 4.98 -5.19 -15.67
C VAL A 234 5.29 -4.49 -16.99
N PRO A 235 6.44 -3.79 -17.11
CA PRO A 235 6.80 -3.11 -18.33
C PRO A 235 7.08 -4.12 -19.45
N THR A 236 6.53 -3.86 -20.62
CA THR A 236 6.71 -4.69 -21.81
C THR A 236 7.79 -4.17 -22.76
N GLN A 237 8.25 -2.92 -22.53
CA GLN A 237 9.27 -2.28 -23.35
C GLN A 237 10.42 -1.77 -22.49
N PHE A 238 11.64 -2.01 -22.95
CA PHE A 238 12.87 -1.56 -22.30
C PHE A 238 13.72 -0.83 -23.33
N GLU A 239 14.26 0.32 -22.94
CA GLU A 239 15.02 1.20 -23.83
C GLU A 239 16.35 0.56 -24.29
N SER A 240 16.94 -0.31 -23.47
CA SER A 240 18.20 -0.98 -23.75
C SER A 240 18.31 -2.31 -23.00
N ALA A 241 19.27 -3.17 -23.43
CA ALA A 241 19.61 -4.38 -22.69
C ALA A 241 20.11 -4.07 -21.27
N GLY A 242 20.81 -2.96 -21.09
CA GLY A 242 21.25 -2.48 -19.75
C GLY A 242 20.07 -2.16 -18.85
N THR A 243 19.06 -1.45 -19.35
CA THR A 243 17.83 -1.16 -18.62
C THR A 243 17.07 -2.45 -18.24
N LEU A 244 17.01 -3.44 -19.13
CA LEU A 244 16.42 -4.74 -18.83
C LEU A 244 17.16 -5.46 -17.68
N VAL A 245 18.50 -5.53 -17.74
CA VAL A 245 19.31 -6.16 -16.69
C VAL A 245 19.12 -5.45 -15.36
N LEU A 246 19.18 -4.12 -15.35
CA LEU A 246 18.97 -3.33 -14.14
C LEU A 246 17.55 -3.55 -13.57
N SER A 247 16.54 -3.61 -14.41
CA SER A 247 15.16 -3.89 -14.03
C SER A 247 15.02 -5.26 -13.36
N LEU A 248 15.67 -6.30 -13.90
CA LEU A 248 15.67 -7.64 -13.29
C LEU A 248 16.39 -7.67 -11.94
N VAL A 249 17.49 -6.95 -11.81
CA VAL A 249 18.20 -6.79 -10.52
C VAL A 249 17.32 -6.07 -9.50
N CYS A 250 16.65 -4.99 -9.90
CA CYS A 250 15.71 -4.27 -9.03
C CYS A 250 14.51 -5.12 -8.64
N PHE A 251 13.97 -5.93 -9.55
CA PHE A 251 12.92 -6.91 -9.22
C PHE A 251 13.40 -7.89 -8.15
N ALA A 252 14.57 -8.50 -8.33
CA ALA A 252 15.13 -9.45 -7.38
C ALA A 252 15.40 -8.80 -6.00
N ALA A 253 15.91 -7.57 -6.00
CA ALA A 253 16.12 -6.80 -4.78
C ALA A 253 14.80 -6.49 -4.05
N GLY A 254 13.77 -6.03 -4.77
CA GLY A 254 12.43 -5.78 -4.22
C GLY A 254 11.81 -7.05 -3.64
N PHE A 255 11.87 -8.16 -4.39
CA PHE A 255 11.38 -9.46 -3.94
C PHE A 255 12.08 -9.93 -2.64
N ALA A 256 13.41 -9.86 -2.63
CA ALA A 256 14.21 -10.26 -1.46
C ALA A 256 13.92 -9.37 -0.24
N LEU A 257 13.78 -8.06 -0.44
CA LEU A 257 13.45 -7.12 0.63
C LEU A 257 12.07 -7.43 1.24
N ALA A 258 11.04 -7.62 0.42
CA ALA A 258 9.71 -7.95 0.90
C ALA A 258 9.69 -9.30 1.64
N ARG A 259 10.35 -10.32 1.11
CA ARG A 259 10.50 -11.63 1.78
C ARG A 259 11.22 -11.53 3.11
N TYR A 260 12.28 -10.73 3.18
CA TYR A 260 13.01 -10.51 4.44
C TYR A 260 12.11 -9.86 5.50
N MET A 261 11.32 -8.85 5.11
CA MET A 261 10.39 -8.16 6.01
C MET A 261 9.30 -9.11 6.52
N ASP A 262 8.72 -9.95 5.66
CA ASP A 262 7.72 -10.94 6.04
C ASP A 262 8.29 -11.99 7.01
N CYS A 263 9.49 -12.51 6.73
CA CYS A 263 10.16 -13.46 7.63
C CYS A 263 10.52 -12.85 9.00
N ALA A 264 10.90 -11.57 9.02
CA ALA A 264 11.18 -10.86 10.26
C ALA A 264 9.91 -10.70 11.12
N ARG A 265 8.77 -10.43 10.47
CA ARG A 265 7.45 -10.37 11.11
C ARG A 265 7.04 -11.71 11.72
N GLU A 266 7.12 -12.81 10.94
CA GLU A 266 6.75 -14.16 11.42
C GLU A 266 7.55 -14.56 12.68
N LYS A 267 8.82 -14.17 12.76
CA LYS A 267 9.64 -14.42 13.94
C LYS A 267 9.17 -13.67 15.19
N GLN A 268 8.63 -12.45 14.99
CA GLN A 268 8.10 -11.66 16.11
C GLN A 268 6.73 -12.15 16.59
N GLU A 269 5.88 -12.65 15.67
CA GLU A 269 4.57 -13.21 16.02
C GLU A 269 4.69 -14.58 16.75
N ASN A 270 5.81 -15.30 16.58
CA ASN A 270 6.06 -16.61 17.19
C ASN A 270 6.94 -16.54 18.46
N ALA A 271 7.44 -15.36 18.85
CA ALA A 271 8.27 -15.13 20.05
C ALA A 271 7.45 -14.52 21.19
#